data_ec31d4f4b1b0ebc36c74af752035abe5
#
_entry.id   ec31d4f4b1b0ebc36c74af752035abe5
#
_cell.length_a   1.000
_cell.length_b   1.000
_cell.length_c   1.000
_cell.angle_alpha   90.00
_cell.angle_beta   90.00
_cell.angle_gamma   90.00
#
_symmetry.space_group_name_H-M   'P 1'
#
loop_
_entity.id
_entity.type
_entity.pdbx_description
1 polymer ?
#
loop_
_entity_poly.entity_id
_entity_poly.type
_entity_poly.pdbx_seq_one_letter_code
_entity_poly.pdbx_strand_id
1 'polypeptide(L)'
;MQGGKPQTTPASQSCSRTCGFLSIQPVLCRHHMKRLLPYLKSLIQALLLFILISVAVDWWRKPNQPMQASSESLRVINGSSTSLETLSKERVAVVYFWGTWCHICSYTSPTIDRLHQNGIPTLGVAVHSGSDTEIQSYMKEHQLQFPTVNDSDDQLAANWKIAVTPTIILIKNGKMIHHTSGLSSYWGLRSRIWLMNLFY
;
A
#
# COMPACT_ATOMS: atom_id res chain seq x y z
N MET A 1 -10.90 -44.80 88.51
CA MET A 1 -12.33 -44.62 88.81
C MET A 1 -12.83 -43.73 87.68
N GLN A 2 -13.38 -44.29 86.63
CA GLN A 2 -14.79 -44.33 86.30
C GLN A 2 -15.33 -42.92 86.11
N GLY A 3 -15.95 -42.47 84.99
CA GLY A 3 -16.68 -43.12 83.96
C GLY A 3 -16.94 -42.05 82.91
N GLY A 4 -17.19 -42.32 81.71
CA GLY A 4 -18.33 -42.98 81.14
C GLY A 4 -19.23 -41.98 80.44
N LYS A 5 -19.06 -41.87 79.14
CA LYS A 5 -20.01 -41.71 78.03
C LYS A 5 -21.37 -40.98 78.21
N PRO A 6 -22.07 -40.48 77.19
CA PRO A 6 -22.25 -41.20 75.93
C PRO A 6 -22.26 -40.31 74.61
N GLN A 7 -22.17 -41.03 73.51
CA GLN A 7 -22.41 -40.67 72.17
C GLN A 7 -23.91 -40.36 71.91
N THR A 8 -24.18 -39.43 71.07
CA THR A 8 -25.43 -39.42 70.22
C THR A 8 -25.12 -38.96 68.80
N THR A 9 -25.18 -39.88 67.88
CA THR A 9 -25.56 -39.72 66.52
C THR A 9 -27.08 -39.80 66.45
N PRO A 10 -27.70 -39.59 65.29
CA PRO A 10 -27.56 -38.76 64.09
C PRO A 10 -28.89 -38.09 63.71
N ALA A 11 -28.87 -37.26 62.76
CA ALA A 11 -30.08 -37.02 61.95
C ALA A 11 -29.73 -36.69 60.47
N SER A 12 -30.07 -37.62 59.68
CA SER A 12 -30.22 -37.49 58.24
C SER A 12 -31.14 -36.33 57.95
N GLN A 13 -30.66 -35.40 57.12
CA GLN A 13 -31.56 -34.47 56.46
C GLN A 13 -31.36 -34.54 54.96
N SER A 14 -32.45 -34.89 54.37
CA SER A 14 -32.78 -35.10 53.00
C SER A 14 -32.33 -33.98 52.04
N CYS A 15 -31.77 -34.43 50.94
CA CYS A 15 -31.57 -33.68 49.70
C CYS A 15 -32.92 -33.17 49.15
N SER A 16 -33.22 -31.92 49.28
CA SER A 16 -34.23 -31.26 48.44
C SER A 16 -33.54 -30.48 47.37
N ARG A 17 -33.65 -31.01 46.16
CA ARG A 17 -33.30 -30.31 44.90
C ARG A 17 -34.22 -29.10 44.76
N THR A 18 -33.63 -27.94 44.85
CA THR A 18 -34.24 -26.74 44.31
C THR A 18 -33.30 -26.14 43.30
N CYS A 19 -33.74 -26.14 42.04
CA CYS A 19 -33.10 -25.43 40.95
C CYS A 19 -32.92 -23.97 41.33
N GLY A 20 -31.70 -23.61 41.68
CA GLY A 20 -31.25 -22.23 41.85
C GLY A 20 -30.68 -21.75 40.51
N PHE A 21 -31.44 -20.94 39.83
CA PHE A 21 -31.08 -20.06 38.72
C PHE A 21 -29.67 -19.51 38.92
N LEU A 22 -28.74 -19.84 37.99
CA LEU A 22 -27.40 -19.26 37.97
C LEU A 22 -27.51 -17.78 37.69
N SER A 23 -27.54 -16.98 38.73
CA SER A 23 -27.22 -15.56 38.64
C SER A 23 -25.74 -15.43 38.30
N ILE A 24 -25.43 -15.41 37.04
CA ILE A 24 -24.09 -15.06 36.54
C ILE A 24 -23.86 -13.62 36.97
N GLN A 25 -23.03 -13.44 37.97
CA GLN A 25 -22.70 -12.14 38.54
C GLN A 25 -22.04 -11.25 37.51
N PRO A 26 -22.60 -10.10 37.16
CA PRO A 26 -22.02 -9.17 36.17
C PRO A 26 -20.77 -8.45 36.71
N VAL A 27 -20.33 -8.73 37.91
CA VAL A 27 -19.23 -8.02 38.58
C VAL A 27 -17.84 -8.41 38.05
N LEU A 28 -17.65 -9.67 37.61
CA LEU A 28 -16.36 -10.10 37.07
C LEU A 28 -16.08 -9.51 35.67
N CYS A 29 -17.09 -9.28 34.85
CA CYS A 29 -16.93 -8.71 33.50
C CYS A 29 -16.55 -7.22 33.55
N ARG A 30 -17.00 -6.49 34.54
CA ARG A 30 -16.73 -5.05 34.73
C ARG A 30 -15.30 -4.74 35.17
N HIS A 31 -14.64 -5.65 35.87
CA HIS A 31 -13.25 -5.48 36.35
C HIS A 31 -12.23 -5.73 35.23
N HIS A 32 -12.46 -6.71 34.34
CA HIS A 32 -11.62 -6.97 33.18
C HIS A 32 -11.73 -5.87 32.15
N MET A 33 -12.92 -5.33 31.92
CA MET A 33 -13.17 -4.25 30.97
C MET A 33 -12.49 -2.94 31.40
N LYS A 34 -12.42 -2.63 32.67
CA LYS A 34 -11.71 -1.45 33.21
C LYS A 34 -10.19 -1.55 33.08
N ARG A 35 -9.62 -2.74 33.07
CA ARG A 35 -8.18 -2.96 32.87
C ARG A 35 -7.78 -2.90 31.38
N LEU A 36 -8.68 -3.22 30.44
CA LEU A 36 -8.44 -3.17 29.00
C LEU A 36 -8.58 -1.75 28.43
N LEU A 37 -9.36 -0.89 29.06
CA LEU A 37 -9.65 0.47 28.59
C LEU A 37 -8.39 1.33 28.43
N PRO A 38 -7.38 1.34 29.34
CA PRO A 38 -6.16 2.12 29.15
C PRO A 38 -5.29 1.57 28.01
N TYR A 39 -5.24 0.25 27.81
CA TYR A 39 -4.51 -0.35 26.69
C TYR A 39 -5.18 -0.04 25.35
N LEU A 40 -6.50 -0.04 25.29
CA LEU A 40 -7.26 0.35 24.10
C LEU A 40 -7.05 1.84 23.76
N LYS A 41 -7.03 2.72 24.77
CA LYS A 41 -6.68 4.14 24.59
C LYS A 41 -5.27 4.33 24.05
N SER A 42 -4.30 3.62 24.60
CA SER A 42 -2.90 3.68 24.16
C SER A 42 -2.76 3.15 22.74
N LEU A 43 -3.46 2.07 22.37
CA LEU A 43 -3.46 1.50 21.03
C LEU A 43 -4.07 2.49 20.02
N ILE A 44 -5.19 3.12 20.34
CA ILE A 44 -5.82 4.15 19.51
C ILE A 44 -4.89 5.35 19.34
N GLN A 45 -4.25 5.82 20.40
CA GLN A 45 -3.28 6.91 20.32
C GLN A 45 -2.08 6.57 19.42
N ALA A 46 -1.52 5.36 19.59
CA ALA A 46 -0.42 4.88 18.75
C ALA A 46 -0.83 4.78 17.27
N LEU A 47 -2.05 4.28 16.99
CA LEU A 47 -2.59 4.19 15.64
C LEU A 47 -2.80 5.58 15.02
N LEU A 48 -3.36 6.51 15.77
CA LEU A 48 -3.55 7.90 15.31
C LEU A 48 -2.21 8.59 15.03
N LEU A 49 -1.22 8.41 15.91
CA LEU A 49 0.12 8.95 15.70
C LEU A 49 0.78 8.33 14.48
N PHE A 50 0.66 7.02 14.29
CA PHE A 50 1.17 6.33 13.11
C PHE A 50 0.53 6.84 11.82
N ILE A 51 -0.80 7.02 11.80
CA ILE A 51 -1.51 7.58 10.65
C ILE A 51 -1.03 9.01 10.37
N LEU A 52 -0.89 9.83 11.39
CA LEU A 52 -0.44 11.21 11.25
C LEU A 52 0.98 11.30 10.68
N ILE A 53 1.90 10.47 11.18
CA ILE A 53 3.27 10.39 10.66
C ILE A 53 3.26 9.88 9.21
N SER A 54 2.46 8.85 8.89
CA SER A 54 2.34 8.31 7.54
C SER A 54 1.84 9.37 6.56
N VAL A 55 0.80 10.12 6.91
CA VAL A 55 0.27 11.21 6.09
C VAL A 55 1.31 12.33 5.90
N ALA A 56 2.05 12.70 6.96
CA ALA A 56 3.09 13.70 6.88
C ALA A 56 4.25 13.28 5.97
N VAL A 57 4.66 12.00 6.05
CA VAL A 57 5.71 11.43 5.19
C VAL A 57 5.24 11.36 3.74
N ASP A 58 4.00 10.93 3.49
CA ASP A 58 3.43 10.88 2.13
C ASP A 58 3.31 12.28 1.54
N TRP A 59 2.93 13.27 2.34
CA TRP A 59 2.87 14.65 1.88
C TRP A 59 4.26 15.22 1.54
N TRP A 60 5.28 14.90 2.33
CA TRP A 60 6.66 15.33 2.05
C TRP A 60 7.24 14.65 0.78
N ARG A 61 6.89 13.39 0.55
CA ARG A 61 7.38 12.61 -0.61
C ARG A 61 6.55 12.79 -1.87
N LYS A 62 5.58 13.72 -1.85
CA LYS A 62 4.72 13.95 -3.00
C LYS A 62 5.55 14.38 -4.22
N PRO A 63 5.51 13.62 -5.34
CA PRO A 63 6.10 14.04 -6.60
C PRO A 63 5.54 15.39 -7.04
N ASN A 64 6.33 16.15 -7.77
CA ASN A 64 5.91 17.43 -8.32
C ASN A 64 6.07 17.39 -9.84
N GLN A 65 4.99 17.63 -10.57
CA GLN A 65 5.06 17.69 -12.02
C GLN A 65 5.66 19.02 -12.46
N PRO A 66 6.76 19.03 -13.26
CA PRO A 66 7.26 20.25 -13.89
C PRO A 66 6.22 20.85 -14.85
N MET A 67 6.18 22.17 -14.95
CA MET A 67 5.19 22.87 -15.80
C MET A 67 5.27 22.49 -17.28
N GLN A 68 6.45 22.15 -17.77
CA GLN A 68 6.69 21.78 -19.18
C GLN A 68 6.65 20.27 -19.45
N ALA A 69 6.55 19.44 -18.42
CA ALA A 69 6.62 17.98 -18.56
C ALA A 69 5.52 17.39 -19.44
N SER A 70 4.37 18.06 -19.58
CA SER A 70 3.25 17.56 -20.39
C SER A 70 3.58 17.51 -21.89
N SER A 71 4.28 18.52 -22.42
CA SER A 71 4.59 18.69 -23.85
C SER A 71 6.01 18.25 -24.20
N GLU A 72 6.84 17.94 -23.22
CA GLU A 72 8.21 17.49 -23.43
C GLU A 72 8.24 16.18 -24.23
N SER A 73 9.08 16.17 -25.29
CA SER A 73 9.27 14.97 -26.12
C SER A 73 10.21 14.01 -25.40
N LEU A 74 9.68 12.88 -24.98
CA LEU A 74 10.40 11.82 -24.29
C LEU A 74 10.83 10.75 -25.29
N ARG A 75 12.14 10.53 -25.41
CA ARG A 75 12.70 9.49 -26.28
C ARG A 75 12.67 8.13 -25.58
N VAL A 76 11.92 7.20 -26.16
CA VAL A 76 11.87 5.81 -25.72
C VAL A 76 13.09 5.04 -26.27
N ILE A 77 13.61 4.10 -25.48
CA ILE A 77 14.81 3.32 -25.84
C ILE A 77 14.70 2.52 -27.14
N ASN A 78 13.49 2.29 -27.65
CA ASN A 78 13.24 1.66 -28.95
C ASN A 78 13.34 2.65 -30.13
N GLY A 79 13.70 3.91 -29.88
CA GLY A 79 13.86 4.97 -30.90
C GLY A 79 12.60 5.78 -31.19
N SER A 80 11.44 5.42 -30.67
CA SER A 80 10.23 6.24 -30.77
C SER A 80 10.24 7.42 -29.81
N SER A 81 9.42 8.43 -30.07
CA SER A 81 9.23 9.57 -29.17
C SER A 81 7.77 9.70 -28.80
N THR A 82 7.49 10.07 -27.55
CA THR A 82 6.15 10.32 -27.06
C THR A 82 6.15 11.54 -26.12
N SER A 83 4.97 12.06 -25.81
CA SER A 83 4.81 13.05 -24.75
C SER A 83 3.73 12.59 -23.77
N LEU A 84 3.77 13.13 -22.56
CA LEU A 84 2.77 12.75 -21.56
C LEU A 84 1.36 13.21 -21.95
N GLU A 85 1.26 14.33 -22.67
CA GLU A 85 -0.01 14.81 -23.22
C GLU A 85 -0.57 13.81 -24.23
N THR A 86 0.23 13.38 -25.21
CA THR A 86 -0.19 12.40 -26.22
C THR A 86 -0.56 11.06 -25.57
N LEU A 87 0.24 10.60 -24.60
CA LEU A 87 0.02 9.32 -23.91
C LEU A 87 -1.29 9.30 -23.11
N SER A 88 -1.68 10.43 -22.51
CA SER A 88 -2.80 10.53 -21.57
C SER A 88 -4.01 11.32 -22.07
N LYS A 89 -4.07 11.63 -23.38
CA LYS A 89 -5.13 12.46 -24.01
C LYS A 89 -6.52 11.85 -23.85
N GLU A 90 -6.68 10.57 -24.17
CA GLU A 90 -7.99 9.91 -24.18
C GLU A 90 -8.35 9.25 -22.86
N ARG A 91 -7.37 8.74 -22.14
CA ARG A 91 -7.56 7.99 -20.89
C ARG A 91 -6.37 8.17 -19.95
N VAL A 92 -6.57 7.77 -18.70
CA VAL A 92 -5.50 7.82 -17.71
C VAL A 92 -4.33 6.93 -18.14
N ALA A 93 -3.14 7.51 -18.15
CA ALA A 93 -1.88 6.85 -18.42
C ALA A 93 -1.08 6.64 -17.13
N VAL A 94 -0.19 5.66 -17.17
CA VAL A 94 0.73 5.32 -16.08
C VAL A 94 2.14 5.77 -16.46
N VAL A 95 2.79 6.57 -15.62
CA VAL A 95 4.23 6.82 -15.67
C VAL A 95 4.86 6.13 -14.46
N TYR A 96 5.85 5.29 -14.74
CA TYR A 96 6.45 4.37 -13.78
C TYR A 96 7.95 4.64 -13.66
N PHE A 97 8.37 5.25 -12.55
CA PHE A 97 9.77 5.46 -12.21
C PHE A 97 10.33 4.22 -11.52
N TRP A 98 11.34 3.61 -12.11
CA TRP A 98 11.91 2.35 -11.66
C TRP A 98 13.42 2.28 -11.94
N GLY A 99 14.08 1.22 -11.51
CA GLY A 99 15.49 0.99 -11.81
C GLY A 99 15.82 -0.49 -11.87
N THR A 100 16.80 -0.86 -12.70
CA THR A 100 17.31 -2.24 -12.80
C THR A 100 17.94 -2.72 -11.49
N TRP A 101 18.48 -1.81 -10.70
CA TRP A 101 19.07 -2.01 -9.37
C TRP A 101 18.04 -2.09 -8.23
N CYS A 102 16.79 -1.73 -8.50
CA CYS A 102 15.75 -1.60 -7.49
C CYS A 102 15.06 -2.94 -7.22
N HIS A 103 15.38 -3.58 -6.11
CA HIS A 103 14.81 -4.88 -5.74
C HIS A 103 13.28 -4.89 -5.65
N ILE A 104 12.67 -3.85 -5.08
CA ILE A 104 11.19 -3.75 -5.00
C ILE A 104 10.57 -3.58 -6.39
N CYS A 105 11.31 -2.97 -7.32
CA CYS A 105 10.85 -2.80 -8.70
C CYS A 105 10.69 -4.16 -9.41
N SER A 106 11.51 -5.17 -9.11
CA SER A 106 11.37 -6.50 -9.70
C SER A 106 10.01 -7.16 -9.41
N TYR A 107 9.39 -6.84 -8.29
CA TYR A 107 8.03 -7.30 -7.93
C TYR A 107 6.92 -6.40 -8.51
N THR A 108 7.20 -5.12 -8.73
CA THR A 108 6.20 -4.16 -9.22
C THR A 108 6.14 -4.13 -10.75
N SER A 109 7.29 -4.26 -11.45
CA SER A 109 7.39 -4.19 -12.91
C SER A 109 6.48 -5.18 -13.63
N PRO A 110 6.32 -6.46 -13.20
CA PRO A 110 5.37 -7.37 -13.83
C PRO A 110 3.91 -6.91 -13.72
N THR A 111 3.57 -6.20 -12.63
CA THR A 111 2.24 -5.60 -12.47
C THR A 111 2.02 -4.46 -13.47
N ILE A 112 3.02 -3.61 -13.66
CA ILE A 112 2.99 -2.51 -14.65
C ILE A 112 2.91 -3.06 -16.06
N ASP A 113 3.71 -4.08 -16.37
CA ASP A 113 3.70 -4.74 -17.67
C ASP A 113 2.33 -5.36 -17.98
N ARG A 114 1.71 -6.00 -17.02
CA ARG A 114 0.33 -6.53 -17.15
C ARG A 114 -0.69 -5.42 -17.40
N LEU A 115 -0.55 -4.23 -16.81
CA LEU A 115 -1.40 -3.08 -17.12
C LEU A 115 -1.21 -2.65 -18.57
N HIS A 116 0.04 -2.56 -19.03
CA HIS A 116 0.39 -2.23 -20.41
C HIS A 116 -0.22 -3.23 -21.39
N GLN A 117 -0.02 -4.54 -21.19
CA GLN A 117 -0.58 -5.60 -22.03
C GLN A 117 -2.11 -5.58 -22.06
N ASN A 118 -2.78 -5.11 -21.01
CA ASN A 118 -4.23 -4.90 -20.96
C ASN A 118 -4.67 -3.55 -21.54
N GLY A 119 -3.81 -2.91 -22.33
CA GLY A 119 -4.11 -1.72 -23.10
C GLY A 119 -4.16 -0.42 -22.29
N ILE A 120 -3.60 -0.37 -21.09
CA ILE A 120 -3.45 0.89 -20.35
C ILE A 120 -2.20 1.58 -20.85
N PRO A 121 -2.29 2.86 -21.32
CA PRO A 121 -1.12 3.62 -21.75
C PRO A 121 -0.09 3.69 -20.61
N THR A 122 1.12 3.23 -20.88
CA THR A 122 2.16 3.10 -19.86
C THR A 122 3.49 3.58 -20.41
N LEU A 123 4.24 4.32 -19.60
CA LEU A 123 5.60 4.76 -19.89
C LEU A 123 6.47 4.49 -18.65
N GLY A 124 7.51 3.68 -18.81
CA GLY A 124 8.56 3.51 -17.83
C GLY A 124 9.59 4.63 -17.93
N VAL A 125 10.16 5.02 -16.80
CA VAL A 125 11.33 5.88 -16.70
C VAL A 125 12.36 5.11 -15.88
N ALA A 126 13.41 4.61 -16.56
CA ALA A 126 14.47 3.84 -15.95
C ALA A 126 15.52 4.80 -15.38
N VAL A 127 15.49 4.97 -14.07
CA VAL A 127 16.32 5.91 -13.32
C VAL A 127 17.66 5.27 -13.03
N HIS A 128 18.74 5.91 -13.42
CA HIS A 128 20.14 5.49 -13.13
C HIS A 128 20.38 3.99 -13.40
N SER A 129 19.89 3.52 -14.55
CA SER A 129 19.82 2.08 -14.86
C SER A 129 20.83 1.64 -15.93
N GLY A 130 21.81 2.49 -16.24
CA GLY A 130 22.85 2.23 -17.22
C GLY A 130 22.47 2.68 -18.65
N SER A 131 23.05 1.99 -19.63
CA SER A 131 22.80 2.27 -21.05
C SER A 131 21.46 1.70 -21.54
N ASP A 132 21.00 2.18 -22.68
CA ASP A 132 19.77 1.66 -23.34
C ASP A 132 19.86 0.15 -23.57
N THR A 133 21.04 -0.36 -23.93
CA THR A 133 21.27 -1.79 -24.15
C THR A 133 21.18 -2.63 -22.87
N GLU A 134 21.67 -2.10 -21.75
CA GLU A 134 21.56 -2.77 -20.44
C GLU A 134 20.12 -2.83 -19.97
N ILE A 135 19.39 -1.72 -20.12
CA ILE A 135 17.96 -1.67 -19.79
C ILE A 135 17.14 -2.64 -20.67
N GLN A 136 17.40 -2.65 -21.99
CA GLN A 136 16.74 -3.59 -22.90
C GLN A 136 17.03 -5.05 -22.56
N SER A 137 18.25 -5.37 -22.20
CA SER A 137 18.65 -6.72 -21.78
C SER A 137 17.92 -7.15 -20.52
N TYR A 138 17.88 -6.28 -19.52
CA TYR A 138 17.11 -6.50 -18.28
C TYR A 138 15.62 -6.69 -18.56
N MET A 139 15.01 -5.82 -19.37
CA MET A 139 13.60 -5.91 -19.72
C MET A 139 13.28 -7.21 -20.46
N LYS A 140 14.15 -7.64 -21.37
CA LYS A 140 14.02 -8.92 -22.09
C LYS A 140 14.10 -10.12 -21.14
N GLU A 141 15.06 -10.13 -20.23
CA GLU A 141 15.25 -11.19 -19.23
C GLU A 141 14.01 -11.33 -18.33
N HIS A 142 13.41 -10.19 -17.93
CA HIS A 142 12.24 -10.14 -17.06
C HIS A 142 10.91 -10.09 -17.82
N GLN A 143 10.93 -10.28 -19.16
CA GLN A 143 9.75 -10.30 -20.05
C GLN A 143 8.88 -9.04 -19.94
N LEU A 144 9.51 -7.87 -19.77
CA LEU A 144 8.84 -6.57 -19.68
C LEU A 144 8.74 -5.94 -21.08
N GLN A 145 7.55 -5.43 -21.45
CA GLN A 145 7.26 -4.91 -22.78
C GLN A 145 6.81 -3.44 -22.78
N PHE A 146 6.58 -2.83 -21.65
CA PHE A 146 6.15 -1.43 -21.59
C PHE A 146 7.25 -0.49 -22.13
N PRO A 147 6.87 0.55 -22.92
CA PRO A 147 7.82 1.55 -23.41
C PRO A 147 8.58 2.20 -22.26
N THR A 148 9.90 2.38 -22.42
CA THR A 148 10.76 2.91 -21.37
C THR A 148 11.66 4.00 -21.89
N VAL A 149 11.79 5.09 -21.14
CA VAL A 149 12.75 6.18 -21.30
C VAL A 149 13.94 5.91 -20.38
N ASN A 150 15.16 6.14 -20.88
CA ASN A 150 16.37 6.06 -20.07
C ASN A 150 16.65 7.42 -19.42
N ASP A 151 16.59 7.48 -18.10
CA ASP A 151 16.98 8.62 -17.26
C ASP A 151 18.32 8.33 -16.60
N SER A 152 19.36 8.24 -17.44
CA SER A 152 20.72 7.84 -17.00
C SER A 152 21.39 8.88 -16.10
N ASP A 153 21.00 10.13 -16.21
CA ASP A 153 21.53 11.28 -15.47
C ASP A 153 20.57 11.80 -14.38
N ASP A 154 19.50 11.05 -14.10
CA ASP A 154 18.50 11.33 -13.08
C ASP A 154 17.75 12.67 -13.25
N GLN A 155 17.84 13.31 -14.40
CA GLN A 155 17.24 14.63 -14.60
C GLN A 155 15.71 14.59 -14.59
N LEU A 156 15.11 13.57 -15.22
CA LEU A 156 13.65 13.40 -15.17
C LEU A 156 13.18 13.13 -13.74
N ALA A 157 13.81 12.19 -13.05
CA ALA A 157 13.49 11.86 -11.67
C ALA A 157 13.64 13.07 -10.74
N ALA A 158 14.73 13.83 -10.88
CA ALA A 158 14.99 15.04 -10.09
C ALA A 158 13.95 16.14 -10.37
N ASN A 159 13.64 16.40 -11.63
CA ASN A 159 12.64 17.39 -12.04
C ASN A 159 11.24 17.05 -11.48
N TRP A 160 10.89 15.77 -11.43
CA TRP A 160 9.64 15.29 -10.85
C TRP A 160 9.70 15.12 -9.33
N LYS A 161 10.84 15.41 -8.71
CA LYS A 161 11.10 15.23 -7.26
C LYS A 161 10.78 13.80 -6.80
N ILE A 162 11.19 12.82 -7.60
CA ILE A 162 11.03 11.41 -7.24
C ILE A 162 11.99 11.07 -6.11
N ALA A 163 11.45 10.86 -4.93
CA ALA A 163 12.25 10.58 -3.73
C ALA A 163 12.60 9.09 -3.57
N VAL A 164 11.81 8.20 -4.14
CA VAL A 164 11.94 6.74 -4.00
C VAL A 164 11.48 6.01 -5.26
N THR A 165 12.07 4.84 -5.51
CA THR A 165 11.60 3.89 -6.53
C THR A 165 11.11 2.61 -5.86
N PRO A 166 10.07 1.96 -6.37
CA PRO A 166 9.23 2.37 -7.47
C PRO A 166 8.26 3.51 -7.11
N THR A 167 8.06 4.44 -8.03
CA THR A 167 6.99 5.44 -7.95
C THR A 167 6.12 5.37 -9.20
N ILE A 168 4.81 5.31 -9.02
CA ILE A 168 3.80 5.20 -10.06
C ILE A 168 2.97 6.48 -10.04
N ILE A 169 2.88 7.15 -11.18
CA ILE A 169 2.12 8.37 -11.35
C ILE A 169 1.02 8.13 -12.37
N LEU A 170 -0.20 8.52 -12.03
CA LEU A 170 -1.34 8.51 -12.94
C LEU A 170 -1.49 9.91 -13.55
N ILE A 171 -1.56 9.95 -14.88
CA ILE A 171 -1.63 11.18 -15.66
C ILE A 171 -2.90 11.17 -16.51
N LYS A 172 -3.58 12.31 -16.61
CA LYS A 172 -4.70 12.56 -17.52
C LYS A 172 -4.55 13.93 -18.16
N ASN A 173 -4.68 14.00 -19.50
CA ASN A 173 -4.49 15.23 -20.28
C ASN A 173 -3.15 15.94 -19.95
N GLY A 174 -2.06 15.18 -19.86
CA GLY A 174 -0.74 15.68 -19.53
C GLY A 174 -0.54 16.10 -18.06
N LYS A 175 -1.55 15.99 -17.19
CA LYS A 175 -1.48 16.44 -15.80
C LYS A 175 -1.46 15.25 -14.83
N MET A 176 -0.61 15.34 -13.82
CA MET A 176 -0.58 14.37 -12.72
C MET A 176 -1.86 14.48 -11.87
N ILE A 177 -2.60 13.39 -11.77
CA ILE A 177 -3.85 13.31 -10.98
C ILE A 177 -3.69 12.47 -9.71
N HIS A 178 -2.78 11.52 -9.70
CA HIS A 178 -2.53 10.66 -8.55
C HIS A 178 -1.11 10.10 -8.58
N HIS A 179 -0.56 9.74 -7.42
CA HIS A 179 0.70 9.02 -7.31
C HIS A 179 0.65 7.97 -6.21
N THR A 180 1.52 6.98 -6.29
CA THR A 180 1.76 5.99 -5.25
C THR A 180 3.21 5.51 -5.33
N SER A 181 3.83 5.22 -4.20
CA SER A 181 5.20 4.73 -4.12
C SER A 181 5.25 3.37 -3.44
N GLY A 182 6.26 2.56 -3.79
CA GLY A 182 6.43 1.22 -3.26
C GLY A 182 5.61 0.15 -3.97
N LEU A 183 5.48 -0.99 -3.30
CA LEU A 183 4.80 -2.16 -3.85
C LEU A 183 3.33 -1.88 -4.12
N SER A 184 2.88 -2.19 -5.34
CA SER A 184 1.50 -1.96 -5.76
C SER A 184 0.92 -3.21 -6.42
N SER A 185 -0.30 -3.56 -6.04
CA SER A 185 -1.01 -4.71 -6.64
C SER A 185 -1.71 -4.31 -7.94
N TYR A 186 -1.85 -5.27 -8.85
CA TYR A 186 -2.54 -5.09 -10.12
C TYR A 186 -3.98 -4.58 -9.95
N TRP A 187 -4.75 -5.20 -9.07
CA TRP A 187 -6.14 -4.82 -8.83
C TRP A 187 -6.25 -3.45 -8.16
N GLY A 188 -5.32 -3.12 -7.26
CA GLY A 188 -5.25 -1.81 -6.62
C GLY A 188 -4.98 -0.68 -7.61
N LEU A 189 -4.05 -0.88 -8.56
CA LEU A 189 -3.78 0.10 -9.62
C LEU A 189 -4.94 0.18 -10.62
N ARG A 190 -5.44 -0.96 -11.08
CA ARG A 190 -6.54 -1.02 -12.06
C ARG A 190 -7.81 -0.34 -11.54
N SER A 191 -8.18 -0.55 -10.28
CA SER A 191 -9.34 0.11 -9.68
C SER A 191 -9.15 1.63 -9.57
N ARG A 192 -7.95 2.10 -9.20
CA ARG A 192 -7.62 3.54 -9.18
C ARG A 192 -7.70 4.15 -10.58
N ILE A 193 -7.10 3.50 -11.59
CA ILE A 193 -7.14 3.96 -12.98
C ILE A 193 -8.60 4.04 -13.48
N TRP A 194 -9.40 3.02 -13.20
CA TRP A 194 -10.82 3.02 -13.56
C TRP A 194 -11.57 4.18 -12.89
N LEU A 195 -11.36 4.36 -11.59
CA LEU A 195 -11.98 5.45 -10.84
C LEU A 195 -11.57 6.83 -11.38
N MET A 196 -10.27 7.03 -11.66
CA MET A 196 -9.78 8.30 -12.22
C MET A 196 -10.30 8.57 -13.63
N ASN A 197 -10.51 7.54 -14.46
CA ASN A 197 -11.15 7.71 -15.77
C ASN A 197 -12.64 8.09 -15.67
N LEU A 198 -13.29 7.79 -14.54
CA LEU A 198 -14.70 8.15 -14.33
C LEU A 198 -14.84 9.62 -13.89
N PHE A 199 -13.88 10.15 -13.15
CA PHE A 199 -13.96 11.50 -12.57
C PHE A 199 -13.20 12.58 -13.34
N TYR A 200 -12.29 12.21 -14.24
CA TYR A 200 -11.47 13.11 -15.07
C TYR A 200 -11.64 12.80 -16.56
#